data_43ed7f9fce2192f1da6231abc092edcb
#
_entry.id   43ed7f9fce2192f1da6231abc092edcb
#
_cell.length_a   1.000
_cell.length_b   1.000
_cell.length_c   1.000
_cell.angle_alpha   90.00
_cell.angle_beta   90.00
_cell.angle_gamma   90.00
#
_symmetry.space_group_name_H-M   'P 1'
#
loop_
_entity.id
_entity.type
_entity.pdbx_description
1 polymer ?
#
loop_
_entity_poly.entity_id
_entity_poly.type
_entity_poly.pdbx_seq_one_letter_code
_entity_poly.pdbx_strand_id
1 'polypeptide(L)'
;MNTRKTFAFVALCCCALWANAQKLTSPDGNLVMDFSLNQKGAPVYELTFKNKPVIKPSTLGLELKREDPEKRIGFEWTERKDKERVDEKMNLMTGFKVRETHTSTFDETWRPVWGEESEIRNHYNELEVTLDQPENDRYIVIRFRLFNDGLGFRYEFPQQPNLNYFVIKEEHTQFAMTGDHTAFWIPGDYDTQEYDYTTSRLSEIREKMKTAVTENSSQFVFSPTGVQTALMMKTDDGLYINLHEAALVDYACMSLNLDDKNMVFESWLTPDAKGDKGYMQTPCNSPWRTVIVSDDARNILASRITLNLNEPCKIEDTSWIHPVKYVGVWWDMITNKGTWAYTDELPSVKLGVTDYSQTKPNGKHSANTANVKRYIDFAAKHGFNAVLVEGWNQGWEDWFGKSKDYVFDFVTPYPDFDVQEIHRY
;
A
#
# COMPACT_ATOMS: atom_id res chain seq x y z
N MET A 1 53.32 50.82 19.08
CA MET A 1 52.98 49.60 19.85
C MET A 1 51.65 49.09 19.35
N ASN A 2 51.68 48.20 18.36
CA ASN A 2 50.46 47.64 17.74
C ASN A 2 50.30 46.19 18.23
N THR A 3 49.29 45.93 19.04
CA THR A 3 48.90 44.58 19.46
C THR A 3 47.85 44.04 18.51
N ARG A 4 48.24 43.11 17.65
CA ARG A 4 47.32 42.28 16.82
C ARG A 4 46.67 41.23 17.71
N LYS A 5 45.37 41.29 17.86
CA LYS A 5 44.56 40.18 18.44
C LYS A 5 44.24 39.15 17.35
N THR A 6 44.83 37.99 17.51
CA THR A 6 44.54 36.80 16.67
C THR A 6 43.28 36.13 17.21
N PHE A 7 42.17 36.14 16.46
CA PHE A 7 40.98 35.33 16.74
C PHE A 7 41.24 33.93 16.18
N ALA A 8 41.34 32.96 17.06
CA ALA A 8 41.32 31.54 16.71
C ALA A 8 39.86 31.10 16.56
N PHE A 9 39.48 30.76 15.31
CA PHE A 9 38.21 30.10 15.04
C PHE A 9 38.38 28.59 15.38
N VAL A 10 37.78 28.17 16.47
CA VAL A 10 37.64 26.74 16.79
C VAL A 10 36.42 26.23 16.01
N ALA A 11 36.68 25.58 14.89
CA ALA A 11 35.69 24.83 14.20
C ALA A 11 35.36 23.56 15.01
N LEU A 12 34.23 23.59 15.71
CA LEU A 12 33.68 22.43 16.40
C LEU A 12 33.13 21.48 15.30
N CYS A 13 33.95 20.52 14.87
CA CYS A 13 33.50 19.40 14.06
C CYS A 13 32.62 18.50 14.95
N CYS A 14 31.31 18.63 14.84
CA CYS A 14 30.37 17.65 15.37
C CYS A 14 30.49 16.38 14.54
N CYS A 15 31.51 15.57 14.80
CA CYS A 15 31.50 14.16 14.41
C CYS A 15 30.47 13.44 15.30
N ALA A 16 29.24 13.36 14.87
CA ALA A 16 28.29 12.41 15.43
C ALA A 16 28.89 11.01 15.22
N LEU A 17 29.27 10.37 16.33
CA LEU A 17 29.72 8.98 16.33
C LEU A 17 28.53 8.11 15.96
N TRP A 18 28.41 7.75 14.68
CA TRP A 18 27.50 6.71 14.18
C TRP A 18 28.13 5.35 14.61
N ALA A 19 27.70 4.85 15.74
CA ALA A 19 28.11 3.53 16.20
C ALA A 19 27.43 2.49 15.29
N ASN A 20 28.25 1.76 14.49
CA ASN A 20 27.87 0.63 13.66
C ASN A 20 26.92 0.93 12.48
N ALA A 21 27.24 1.87 11.61
CA ALA A 21 26.61 2.00 10.31
C ALA A 21 26.88 0.76 9.45
N GLN A 22 25.83 0.13 8.92
CA GLN A 22 25.91 -1.00 8.00
C GLN A 22 25.65 -0.49 6.58
N LYS A 23 26.53 -0.85 5.65
CA LYS A 23 26.43 -0.42 4.25
C LYS A 23 26.07 -1.61 3.37
N LEU A 24 25.06 -1.43 2.51
CA LEU A 24 24.68 -2.37 1.45
C LEU A 24 24.82 -1.68 0.10
N THR A 25 25.45 -2.37 -0.86
CA THR A 25 25.64 -1.84 -2.22
C THR A 25 24.93 -2.76 -3.20
N SER A 26 24.28 -2.20 -4.25
CA SER A 26 23.66 -3.00 -5.31
C SER A 26 24.69 -3.82 -6.09
N PRO A 27 24.28 -4.89 -6.80
CA PRO A 27 25.20 -5.71 -7.57
C PRO A 27 26.04 -4.95 -8.60
N ASP A 28 25.49 -3.89 -9.19
CA ASP A 28 26.18 -3.01 -10.15
C ASP A 28 26.94 -1.84 -9.50
N GLY A 29 26.82 -1.67 -8.18
CA GLY A 29 27.51 -0.62 -7.43
C GLY A 29 26.89 0.78 -7.50
N ASN A 30 25.78 0.97 -8.21
CA ASN A 30 25.16 2.27 -8.41
C ASN A 30 24.27 2.73 -7.24
N LEU A 31 23.65 1.79 -6.54
CA LEU A 31 22.85 2.06 -5.35
C LEU A 31 23.64 1.71 -4.09
N VAL A 32 23.51 2.57 -3.10
CA VAL A 32 24.07 2.36 -1.76
C VAL A 32 23.02 2.71 -0.73
N MET A 33 22.75 1.77 0.17
CA MET A 33 21.91 1.95 1.35
C MET A 33 22.79 1.89 2.59
N ASP A 34 22.66 2.87 3.46
CA ASP A 34 23.28 2.90 4.76
C ASP A 34 22.22 2.74 5.84
N PHE A 35 22.45 1.82 6.78
CA PHE A 35 21.59 1.54 7.94
C PHE A 35 22.32 1.86 9.24
N SER A 36 21.63 2.44 10.21
CA SER A 36 22.18 2.73 11.54
C SER A 36 21.07 2.80 12.60
N LEU A 37 21.46 2.88 13.86
CA LEU A 37 20.57 3.27 14.96
C LEU A 37 20.90 4.71 15.39
N ASN A 38 19.87 5.52 15.60
CA ASN A 38 20.05 6.86 16.17
C ASN A 38 20.30 6.79 17.69
N GLN A 39 20.48 7.96 18.33
CA GLN A 39 20.77 8.05 19.77
C GLN A 39 19.69 7.47 20.68
N LYS A 40 18.43 7.37 20.20
CA LYS A 40 17.31 6.74 20.91
C LYS A 40 17.20 5.25 20.63
N GLY A 41 18.08 4.69 19.81
CA GLY A 41 18.00 3.30 19.34
C GLY A 41 16.88 3.07 18.32
N ALA A 42 16.46 4.11 17.59
CA ALA A 42 15.53 3.94 16.48
C ALA A 42 16.30 3.55 15.21
N PRO A 43 15.79 2.58 14.42
CA PRO A 43 16.38 2.23 13.14
C PRO A 43 16.26 3.38 12.14
N VAL A 44 17.33 3.64 11.40
CA VAL A 44 17.42 4.70 10.39
C VAL A 44 18.09 4.14 9.13
N TYR A 45 17.54 4.47 7.98
CA TYR A 45 18.16 4.15 6.69
C TYR A 45 18.26 5.39 5.80
N GLU A 46 19.16 5.36 4.85
CA GLU A 46 19.29 6.34 3.78
C GLU A 46 19.69 5.65 2.48
N LEU A 47 19.38 6.26 1.33
CA LEU A 47 19.62 5.67 0.01
C LEU A 47 20.25 6.71 -0.93
N THR A 48 21.29 6.29 -1.64
CA THR A 48 21.92 7.07 -2.72
C THR A 48 21.95 6.29 -4.02
N PHE A 49 21.84 6.98 -5.15
CA PHE A 49 21.97 6.42 -6.50
C PHE A 49 23.00 7.20 -7.30
N LYS A 50 24.05 6.52 -7.78
CA LYS A 50 25.16 7.16 -8.52
C LYS A 50 25.73 8.38 -7.77
N ASN A 51 25.91 8.24 -6.46
CA ASN A 51 26.34 9.29 -5.53
C ASN A 51 25.38 10.49 -5.36
N LYS A 52 24.16 10.41 -5.88
CA LYS A 52 23.10 11.38 -5.60
C LYS A 52 22.19 10.87 -4.47
N PRO A 53 21.86 11.68 -3.47
CA PRO A 53 20.91 11.26 -2.44
C PRO A 53 19.51 11.06 -3.04
N VAL A 54 18.85 9.97 -2.64
CA VAL A 54 17.48 9.60 -3.03
C VAL A 54 16.55 9.70 -1.82
N ILE A 55 16.91 9.02 -0.74
CA ILE A 55 16.22 9.08 0.56
C ILE A 55 17.22 9.60 1.58
N LYS A 56 16.89 10.70 2.27
CA LYS A 56 17.63 11.20 3.43
C LYS A 56 17.42 10.29 4.64
N PRO A 57 18.19 10.42 5.74
CA PRO A 57 17.98 9.63 6.94
C PRO A 57 16.51 9.59 7.35
N SER A 58 15.94 8.40 7.35
CA SER A 58 14.51 8.09 7.54
C SER A 58 14.36 7.04 8.60
N THR A 59 13.47 7.25 9.56
CA THR A 59 13.24 6.32 10.67
C THR A 59 12.28 5.22 10.27
N LEU A 60 12.44 4.06 10.93
CA LEU A 60 11.61 2.88 10.79
C LEU A 60 11.03 2.51 12.16
N GLY A 61 9.80 1.99 12.19
CA GLY A 61 9.20 1.53 13.44
C GLY A 61 7.72 1.25 13.33
N LEU A 62 7.18 0.67 14.42
CA LEU A 62 5.79 0.25 14.51
C LEU A 62 5.22 0.65 15.87
N GLU A 63 4.04 1.25 15.86
CA GLU A 63 3.22 1.47 17.04
C GLU A 63 2.32 0.27 17.25
N LEU A 64 2.38 -0.32 18.45
CA LEU A 64 1.56 -1.47 18.80
C LEU A 64 0.34 -1.02 19.63
N LYS A 65 -0.80 -1.65 19.37
CA LYS A 65 -1.98 -1.47 20.19
C LYS A 65 -1.72 -2.03 21.58
N ARG A 66 -2.01 -1.23 22.59
CA ARG A 66 -1.99 -1.68 23.98
C ARG A 66 -3.12 -2.67 24.20
N GLU A 67 -2.80 -3.90 24.60
CA GLU A 67 -3.82 -4.78 25.15
C GLU A 67 -4.24 -4.24 26.51
N ASP A 68 -5.54 -4.00 26.69
CA ASP A 68 -6.10 -3.66 27.99
C ASP A 68 -6.27 -4.97 28.79
N PRO A 69 -5.47 -5.20 29.85
CA PRO A 69 -5.55 -6.43 30.64
C PRO A 69 -6.92 -6.62 31.30
N GLU A 70 -7.66 -5.54 31.54
CA GLU A 70 -8.95 -5.56 32.21
C GLU A 70 -10.08 -6.06 31.30
N LYS A 71 -9.96 -5.93 29.98
CA LYS A 71 -10.93 -6.50 29.03
C LYS A 71 -10.86 -8.01 28.87
N ARG A 72 -9.78 -8.66 29.30
CA ARG A 72 -9.64 -10.12 29.26
C ARG A 72 -10.49 -10.87 30.31
N ILE A 73 -11.01 -10.22 31.34
CA ILE A 73 -11.63 -10.88 32.52
C ILE A 73 -13.13 -10.62 32.63
N GLY A 74 -13.85 -10.19 31.63
CA GLY A 74 -15.32 -10.18 31.61
C GLY A 74 -16.02 -9.51 32.81
N PHE A 75 -15.37 -8.63 33.53
CA PHE A 75 -15.93 -7.83 34.61
C PHE A 75 -16.05 -6.36 34.18
N GLU A 76 -17.27 -5.85 34.19
CA GLU A 76 -17.52 -4.40 34.09
C GLU A 76 -16.95 -3.74 35.33
N TRP A 77 -15.84 -3.02 35.17
CA TRP A 77 -15.37 -2.05 36.14
C TRP A 77 -15.62 -0.64 35.62
N THR A 78 -16.27 0.14 36.47
CA THR A 78 -16.59 1.54 36.27
C THR A 78 -15.42 2.38 35.82
N GLU A 79 -15.69 3.26 34.88
CA GLU A 79 -14.87 4.27 34.25
C GLU A 79 -13.74 4.83 35.12
N ARG A 80 -12.50 4.38 34.89
CA ARG A 80 -11.34 5.20 35.11
C ARG A 80 -10.95 5.87 33.81
N LYS A 81 -11.21 7.16 33.74
CA LYS A 81 -10.63 8.05 32.74
C LYS A 81 -9.12 8.22 33.00
N ASP A 82 -8.36 7.19 32.89
CA ASP A 82 -6.92 7.31 32.77
C ASP A 82 -6.63 7.65 31.32
N LYS A 83 -6.18 8.91 31.13
CA LYS A 83 -5.62 9.38 29.85
C LYS A 83 -4.73 8.28 29.28
N GLU A 84 -4.93 7.95 28.02
CA GLU A 84 -4.06 7.08 27.24
C GLU A 84 -2.61 7.54 27.40
N ARG A 85 -1.89 6.99 28.33
CA ARG A 85 -0.44 7.02 28.32
C ARG A 85 -0.04 6.01 27.26
N VAL A 86 0.30 6.53 26.09
CA VAL A 86 1.08 5.76 25.12
C VAL A 86 2.36 5.39 25.86
N ASP A 87 2.47 4.13 26.27
CA ASP A 87 3.70 3.62 26.82
C ASP A 87 4.65 3.41 25.63
N GLU A 88 5.46 4.45 25.34
CA GLU A 88 6.44 4.43 24.25
C GLU A 88 7.34 3.19 24.31
N LYS A 89 7.50 2.58 25.50
CA LYS A 89 8.26 1.38 25.72
C LYS A 89 7.64 0.11 25.09
N MET A 90 6.33 0.13 24.85
CA MET A 90 5.65 -1.02 24.22
C MET A 90 5.78 -1.03 22.69
N ASN A 91 6.17 0.09 22.09
CA ASN A 91 6.30 0.24 20.65
C ASN A 91 7.62 -0.35 20.12
N LEU A 92 7.61 -0.77 18.85
CA LEU A 92 8.80 -1.24 18.14
C LEU A 92 9.40 -0.06 17.33
N MET A 93 9.74 1.04 18.02
CA MET A 93 10.24 2.28 17.41
C MET A 93 11.62 2.68 17.91
N THR A 94 11.93 2.44 19.18
CA THR A 94 13.14 2.90 19.84
C THR A 94 13.68 1.86 20.82
N GLY A 95 14.84 2.16 21.45
CA GLY A 95 15.45 1.28 22.45
C GLY A 95 16.14 0.05 21.87
N PHE A 96 16.29 0.00 20.54
CA PHE A 96 16.95 -1.12 19.88
C PHE A 96 18.47 -1.07 20.01
N LYS A 97 19.06 -2.27 20.00
CA LYS A 97 20.49 -2.53 19.83
C LYS A 97 20.66 -3.56 18.71
N VAL A 98 21.67 -3.36 17.89
CA VAL A 98 22.02 -4.38 16.88
C VAL A 98 22.52 -5.62 17.60
N ARG A 99 21.86 -6.77 17.42
CA ARG A 99 22.29 -8.07 17.91
C ARG A 99 23.31 -8.67 16.95
N GLU A 100 22.93 -8.75 15.69
CA GLU A 100 23.75 -9.31 14.61
C GLU A 100 23.33 -8.77 13.26
N THR A 101 24.21 -8.90 12.29
CA THR A 101 23.94 -8.57 10.89
C THR A 101 24.45 -9.68 10.00
N HIS A 102 23.72 -9.97 8.94
CA HIS A 102 24.10 -10.93 7.93
C HIS A 102 23.97 -10.31 6.53
N THR A 103 24.94 -10.56 5.67
CA THR A 103 24.88 -10.13 4.26
C THR A 103 24.95 -11.32 3.33
N SER A 104 24.21 -11.27 2.25
CA SER A 104 24.20 -12.29 1.21
C SER A 104 23.99 -11.69 -0.17
N THR A 105 24.21 -12.50 -1.20
CA THR A 105 23.89 -12.17 -2.60
C THR A 105 23.02 -13.27 -3.16
N PHE A 106 22.00 -12.89 -3.92
CA PHE A 106 21.10 -13.80 -4.61
C PHE A 106 21.07 -13.47 -6.10
N ASP A 107 21.10 -14.49 -6.96
CA ASP A 107 21.04 -14.33 -8.41
C ASP A 107 20.44 -15.58 -9.03
N GLU A 108 19.19 -15.49 -9.48
CA GLU A 108 18.55 -16.54 -10.24
C GLU A 108 17.63 -15.96 -11.32
N THR A 109 17.26 -16.80 -12.29
CA THR A 109 16.22 -16.47 -13.28
C THR A 109 15.05 -17.41 -13.07
N TRP A 110 13.86 -16.85 -12.93
CA TRP A 110 12.63 -17.59 -12.73
C TRP A 110 11.62 -17.35 -13.86
N ARG A 111 10.62 -18.20 -13.97
CA ARG A 111 9.58 -18.11 -15.01
C ARG A 111 8.24 -17.80 -14.35
N PRO A 112 7.60 -16.66 -14.67
CA PRO A 112 6.26 -16.39 -14.21
C PRO A 112 5.25 -17.35 -14.85
N VAL A 113 4.14 -17.59 -14.17
CA VAL A 113 3.05 -18.43 -14.68
C VAL A 113 2.51 -17.87 -16.00
N TRP A 114 2.38 -16.56 -16.08
CA TRP A 114 2.01 -15.77 -17.25
C TRP A 114 2.50 -14.33 -17.07
N GLY A 115 2.46 -13.54 -18.13
CA GLY A 115 2.89 -12.14 -18.07
C GLY A 115 3.52 -11.70 -19.39
N GLU A 116 4.14 -10.53 -19.37
CA GLU A 116 4.77 -9.92 -20.53
C GLU A 116 6.14 -10.55 -20.86
N GLU A 117 6.79 -11.12 -19.84
CA GLU A 117 8.12 -11.72 -19.96
C GLU A 117 8.06 -13.20 -19.62
N SER A 118 8.80 -14.00 -20.38
CA SER A 118 8.91 -15.45 -20.15
C SER A 118 9.92 -15.81 -19.06
N GLU A 119 10.87 -14.92 -18.79
CA GLU A 119 11.93 -15.11 -17.81
C GLU A 119 12.24 -13.76 -17.11
N ILE A 120 12.39 -13.80 -15.80
CA ILE A 120 12.70 -12.64 -14.96
C ILE A 120 13.92 -12.97 -14.12
N ARG A 121 14.96 -12.12 -14.20
CA ARG A 121 16.13 -12.22 -13.32
C ARG A 121 15.81 -11.60 -11.97
N ASN A 122 16.12 -12.33 -10.90
CA ASN A 122 16.05 -11.87 -9.51
C ASN A 122 17.47 -11.79 -8.97
N HIS A 123 18.05 -10.59 -8.96
CA HIS A 123 19.43 -10.36 -8.58
C HIS A 123 19.56 -9.19 -7.61
N TYR A 124 19.95 -9.47 -6.38
CA TYR A 124 20.11 -8.47 -5.32
C TYR A 124 21.23 -8.82 -4.34
N ASN A 125 21.72 -7.82 -3.64
CA ASN A 125 22.46 -8.00 -2.40
C ASN A 125 21.49 -7.78 -1.22
N GLU A 126 21.64 -8.55 -0.16
CA GLU A 126 20.76 -8.54 1.02
C GLU A 126 21.55 -8.16 2.26
N LEU A 127 20.92 -7.37 3.12
CA LEU A 127 21.34 -7.14 4.51
C LEU A 127 20.18 -7.50 5.43
N GLU A 128 20.44 -8.41 6.33
CA GLU A 128 19.56 -8.75 7.46
C GLU A 128 20.12 -8.13 8.73
N VAL A 129 19.29 -7.40 9.47
CA VAL A 129 19.67 -6.76 10.74
C VAL A 129 18.73 -7.26 11.82
N THR A 130 19.26 -8.04 12.77
CA THR A 130 18.53 -8.44 13.97
C THR A 130 18.69 -7.36 15.05
N LEU A 131 17.57 -6.84 15.53
CA LEU A 131 17.48 -5.76 16.49
C LEU A 131 16.86 -6.24 17.80
N ASP A 132 17.64 -6.23 18.86
CA ASP A 132 17.16 -6.45 20.23
C ASP A 132 16.52 -5.21 20.81
N GLN A 133 15.40 -5.38 21.51
CA GLN A 133 14.81 -4.40 22.40
C GLN A 133 14.90 -4.92 23.85
N PRO A 134 16.02 -4.69 24.55
CA PRO A 134 16.34 -5.38 25.82
C PRO A 134 15.35 -5.08 26.95
N GLU A 135 14.76 -3.87 26.98
CA GLU A 135 13.78 -3.49 28.02
C GLU A 135 12.52 -4.38 28.00
N ASN A 136 12.18 -4.93 26.83
CA ASN A 136 10.99 -5.76 26.62
C ASN A 136 11.35 -7.23 26.36
N ASP A 137 12.64 -7.58 26.41
CA ASP A 137 13.15 -8.93 26.11
C ASP A 137 12.56 -9.52 24.83
N ARG A 138 12.66 -8.74 23.73
CA ARG A 138 12.15 -9.11 22.41
C ARG A 138 13.05 -8.58 21.30
N TYR A 139 12.88 -9.11 20.11
CA TYR A 139 13.66 -8.71 18.95
C TYR A 139 12.83 -8.73 17.67
N ILE A 140 13.30 -7.98 16.68
CA ILE A 140 12.76 -7.99 15.31
C ILE A 140 13.93 -8.10 14.34
N VAL A 141 13.61 -8.44 13.09
CA VAL A 141 14.56 -8.40 11.99
C VAL A 141 14.08 -7.36 10.98
N ILE A 142 14.99 -6.53 10.48
CA ILE A 142 14.74 -5.70 9.30
C ILE A 142 15.59 -6.28 8.18
N ARG A 143 14.94 -6.65 7.09
CA ARG A 143 15.57 -7.21 5.90
C ARG A 143 15.56 -6.20 4.79
N PHE A 144 16.72 -5.94 4.18
CA PHE A 144 16.90 -5.05 3.05
C PHE A 144 17.41 -5.86 1.85
N ARG A 145 16.77 -5.68 0.69
CA ARG A 145 17.23 -6.22 -0.60
C ARG A 145 17.50 -5.08 -1.55
N LEU A 146 18.73 -4.95 -2.00
CA LEU A 146 19.17 -3.87 -2.88
C LEU A 146 19.44 -4.44 -4.27
N PHE A 147 18.55 -4.08 -5.19
CA PHE A 147 18.61 -4.39 -6.61
C PHE A 147 19.38 -3.29 -7.36
N ASN A 148 19.61 -3.46 -8.66
CA ASN A 148 20.26 -2.42 -9.46
C ASN A 148 19.37 -1.19 -9.74
N ASP A 149 18.06 -1.34 -9.58
CA ASP A 149 17.02 -0.35 -9.87
C ASP A 149 16.22 0.08 -8.63
N GLY A 150 16.56 -0.43 -7.43
CA GLY A 150 15.87 0.00 -6.22
C GLY A 150 16.11 -0.86 -4.98
N LEU A 151 15.42 -0.47 -3.92
CA LEU A 151 15.46 -1.05 -2.59
C LEU A 151 14.10 -1.63 -2.24
N GLY A 152 14.08 -2.85 -1.70
CA GLY A 152 12.97 -3.40 -0.93
C GLY A 152 13.39 -3.64 0.52
N PHE A 153 12.53 -3.34 1.48
CA PHE A 153 12.75 -3.70 2.89
C PHE A 153 11.45 -4.06 3.58
N ARG A 154 11.56 -4.91 4.62
CA ARG A 154 10.40 -5.32 5.43
C ARG A 154 10.80 -5.58 6.87
N TYR A 155 9.80 -5.59 7.75
CA TYR A 155 9.93 -6.06 9.12
C TYR A 155 9.60 -7.54 9.18
N GLU A 156 10.41 -8.31 9.90
CA GLU A 156 10.17 -9.72 10.17
C GLU A 156 10.11 -9.92 11.70
N PHE A 157 9.16 -10.74 12.12
CA PHE A 157 8.87 -11.01 13.53
C PHE A 157 9.05 -12.51 13.80
N PRO A 158 10.26 -12.94 14.20
CA PRO A 158 10.51 -14.34 14.52
C PRO A 158 9.71 -14.79 15.74
N GLN A 159 9.46 -16.09 15.83
CA GLN A 159 8.76 -16.65 16.97
C GLN A 159 9.55 -16.44 18.28
N GLN A 160 8.89 -15.86 19.27
CA GLN A 160 9.47 -15.52 20.57
C GLN A 160 8.39 -15.33 21.64
N PRO A 161 8.70 -15.53 22.94
CA PRO A 161 7.68 -15.46 23.99
C PRO A 161 7.04 -14.09 24.17
N ASN A 162 7.84 -13.01 24.12
CA ASN A 162 7.39 -11.66 24.46
C ASN A 162 6.88 -10.85 23.26
N LEU A 163 6.75 -11.47 22.08
CA LEU A 163 6.12 -10.92 20.89
C LEU A 163 5.50 -12.08 20.09
N ASN A 164 4.49 -12.72 20.65
CA ASN A 164 3.84 -13.86 20.01
C ASN A 164 2.59 -13.46 19.21
N TYR A 165 1.71 -12.68 19.85
CA TYR A 165 0.53 -12.08 19.21
C TYR A 165 0.51 -10.59 19.53
N PHE A 166 0.31 -9.76 18.52
CA PHE A 166 0.23 -8.32 18.68
C PHE A 166 -0.60 -7.66 17.57
N VAL A 167 -1.09 -6.47 17.86
CA VAL A 167 -1.84 -5.68 16.90
C VAL A 167 -1.05 -4.43 16.55
N ILE A 168 -0.86 -4.19 15.27
CA ILE A 168 -0.25 -2.97 14.75
C ILE A 168 -1.32 -1.88 14.73
N LYS A 169 -1.03 -0.77 15.41
CA LYS A 169 -1.86 0.41 15.41
C LYS A 169 -1.46 1.36 14.29
N GLU A 170 -0.14 1.54 14.09
CA GLU A 170 0.40 2.32 12.98
C GLU A 170 1.82 1.85 12.62
N GLU A 171 2.19 2.01 11.37
CA GLU A 171 3.54 1.84 10.88
C GLU A 171 4.15 3.20 10.59
N HIS A 172 5.28 3.51 11.24
CA HIS A 172 6.00 4.77 11.10
C HIS A 172 7.23 4.62 10.20
N THR A 173 7.03 4.06 9.03
CA THR A 173 8.06 3.96 8.00
C THR A 173 8.16 5.27 7.24
N GLN A 174 9.32 5.94 7.33
CA GLN A 174 9.54 7.23 6.72
C GLN A 174 10.30 7.13 5.38
N PHE A 175 10.03 8.10 4.51
CA PHE A 175 10.73 8.34 3.24
C PHE A 175 11.01 9.85 3.16
N ALA A 176 12.16 10.29 3.67
CA ALA A 176 12.54 11.69 3.71
C ALA A 176 13.12 12.12 2.35
N MET A 177 12.36 12.90 1.61
CA MET A 177 12.73 13.36 0.27
C MET A 177 13.85 14.39 0.31
N THR A 178 14.65 14.42 -0.75
CA THR A 178 15.80 15.32 -0.87
C THR A 178 15.44 16.76 -1.21
N GLY A 179 14.20 17.00 -1.63
CA GLY A 179 13.70 18.32 -1.99
C GLY A 179 12.21 18.32 -2.30
N ASP A 180 11.74 19.46 -2.76
CA ASP A 180 10.37 19.68 -3.21
C ASP A 180 10.22 19.17 -4.66
N HIS A 181 10.06 17.84 -4.80
CA HIS A 181 10.03 17.18 -6.10
C HIS A 181 8.70 17.38 -6.82
N THR A 182 8.71 17.22 -8.15
CA THR A 182 7.47 17.07 -8.93
C THR A 182 6.93 15.67 -8.68
N ALA A 183 5.67 15.58 -8.22
CA ALA A 183 4.97 14.34 -7.98
C ALA A 183 3.79 14.15 -8.95
N PHE A 184 3.51 12.89 -9.29
CA PHE A 184 2.34 12.42 -10.04
C PHE A 184 1.52 11.57 -9.07
N TRP A 185 0.42 12.10 -8.59
CA TRP A 185 -0.28 11.54 -7.42
C TRP A 185 -1.79 11.59 -7.55
N ILE A 186 -2.46 10.74 -6.79
CA ILE A 186 -3.89 10.77 -6.53
C ILE A 186 -4.15 10.91 -5.03
N PRO A 187 -5.31 11.48 -4.62
CA PRO A 187 -5.69 11.58 -3.21
C PRO A 187 -5.58 10.26 -2.45
N GLY A 188 -5.08 10.31 -1.24
CA GLY A 188 -5.07 9.18 -0.32
C GLY A 188 -6.49 8.91 0.17
N ASP A 189 -7.07 7.80 -0.27
CA ASP A 189 -8.44 7.41 0.02
C ASP A 189 -8.49 5.93 0.39
N TYR A 190 -9.36 5.55 1.34
CA TYR A 190 -9.47 4.16 1.78
C TYR A 190 -10.38 3.31 0.88
N ASP A 191 -11.29 3.96 0.12
CA ASP A 191 -12.35 3.27 -0.58
C ASP A 191 -12.16 3.22 -2.09
N THR A 192 -11.35 4.13 -2.67
CA THR A 192 -11.18 4.23 -4.12
C THR A 192 -9.76 4.61 -4.55
N GLN A 193 -9.38 4.19 -5.77
CA GLN A 193 -8.17 4.60 -6.50
C GLN A 193 -8.51 5.21 -7.87
N GLU A 194 -9.74 5.70 -8.06
CA GLU A 194 -10.26 6.12 -9.36
C GLU A 194 -10.21 7.65 -9.59
N TYR A 195 -9.45 8.37 -8.78
CA TYR A 195 -9.19 9.79 -9.01
C TYR A 195 -8.27 10.00 -10.21
N ASP A 196 -8.45 11.14 -10.90
CA ASP A 196 -7.50 11.57 -11.91
C ASP A 196 -6.14 11.93 -11.30
N TYR A 197 -5.06 11.59 -12.01
CA TYR A 197 -3.72 11.96 -11.57
C TYR A 197 -3.51 13.46 -11.58
N THR A 198 -3.01 13.98 -10.47
CA THR A 198 -2.58 15.38 -10.32
C THR A 198 -1.06 15.44 -10.40
N THR A 199 -0.56 16.42 -11.16
CA THR A 199 0.87 16.73 -11.21
C THR A 199 1.13 18.03 -10.47
N SER A 200 2.02 18.00 -9.46
CA SER A 200 2.38 19.18 -8.69
C SER A 200 3.74 19.03 -8.00
N ARG A 201 4.25 20.11 -7.40
CA ARG A 201 5.29 20.01 -6.39
C ARG A 201 4.74 19.34 -5.13
N LEU A 202 5.61 18.74 -4.32
CA LEU A 202 5.20 18.15 -3.03
C LEU A 202 4.59 19.21 -2.10
N SER A 203 5.16 20.41 -2.05
CA SER A 203 4.65 21.54 -1.27
C SER A 203 3.26 22.02 -1.69
N GLU A 204 2.82 21.70 -2.90
CA GLU A 204 1.52 22.09 -3.43
C GLU A 204 0.40 21.07 -3.18
N ILE A 205 0.74 19.86 -2.70
CA ILE A 205 -0.25 18.76 -2.53
C ILE A 205 -1.43 19.22 -1.67
N ARG A 206 -1.18 19.85 -0.53
CA ARG A 206 -2.23 20.32 0.39
C ARG A 206 -3.25 21.26 -0.29
N GLU A 207 -2.77 22.18 -1.11
CA GLU A 207 -3.64 23.11 -1.82
C GLU A 207 -4.36 22.44 -2.98
N LYS A 208 -3.63 21.64 -3.76
CA LYS A 208 -4.17 20.89 -4.90
C LYS A 208 -5.17 19.81 -4.50
N MET A 209 -5.08 19.26 -3.30
CA MET A 209 -6.02 18.25 -2.78
C MET A 209 -7.47 18.72 -2.89
N LYS A 210 -7.75 20.01 -2.71
CA LYS A 210 -9.09 20.58 -2.78
C LYS A 210 -9.77 20.41 -4.16
N THR A 211 -8.97 20.29 -5.21
CA THR A 211 -9.46 20.09 -6.59
C THR A 211 -9.17 18.71 -7.15
N ALA A 212 -8.25 17.97 -6.52
CA ALA A 212 -7.91 16.60 -6.90
C ALA A 212 -8.96 15.58 -6.44
N VAL A 213 -9.68 15.87 -5.34
CA VAL A 213 -10.82 15.07 -4.88
C VAL A 213 -12.01 15.40 -5.78
N THR A 214 -12.17 14.60 -6.83
CA THR A 214 -13.29 14.69 -7.78
C THR A 214 -14.43 13.77 -7.36
N GLU A 215 -15.60 13.90 -7.99
CA GLU A 215 -16.75 13.03 -7.72
C GLU A 215 -16.39 11.56 -7.99
N ASN A 216 -16.70 10.70 -7.03
CA ASN A 216 -16.47 9.26 -7.11
C ASN A 216 -17.59 8.52 -6.37
N SER A 217 -17.71 7.21 -6.59
CA SER A 217 -18.76 6.36 -6.00
C SER A 217 -18.66 6.28 -4.48
N SER A 218 -17.47 6.31 -3.94
CA SER A 218 -17.17 6.38 -2.51
C SER A 218 -15.95 7.25 -2.30
N GLN A 219 -15.90 8.01 -1.20
CA GLN A 219 -14.83 8.93 -0.89
C GLN A 219 -14.54 8.90 0.60
N PHE A 220 -13.33 8.49 0.94
CA PHE A 220 -12.82 8.55 2.30
C PHE A 220 -11.36 9.03 2.31
N VAL A 221 -11.18 10.30 1.96
CA VAL A 221 -9.84 10.95 1.97
C VAL A 221 -9.39 11.15 3.40
N PHE A 222 -8.29 10.50 3.79
CA PHE A 222 -7.86 10.45 5.17
C PHE A 222 -7.01 11.66 5.62
N SER A 223 -6.41 12.40 4.70
CA SER A 223 -5.51 13.52 5.02
C SER A 223 -5.43 14.54 3.89
N PRO A 224 -5.29 15.84 4.19
CA PRO A 224 -5.08 16.87 3.17
C PRO A 224 -3.72 16.78 2.46
N THR A 225 -2.81 15.94 2.94
CA THR A 225 -1.49 15.67 2.33
C THR A 225 -1.28 14.17 2.09
N GLY A 226 -2.35 13.38 2.22
CA GLY A 226 -2.35 11.96 1.96
C GLY A 226 -2.37 11.65 0.46
N VAL A 227 -1.50 10.75 0.03
CA VAL A 227 -1.43 10.28 -1.36
C VAL A 227 -1.36 8.77 -1.40
N GLN A 228 -1.85 8.18 -2.48
CA GLN A 228 -1.77 6.74 -2.66
C GLN A 228 -0.40 6.30 -3.19
N THR A 229 -0.06 5.05 -2.99
CA THR A 229 0.97 4.32 -3.71
C THR A 229 0.34 3.64 -4.95
N ALA A 230 1.06 3.44 -6.06
CA ALA A 230 2.47 3.76 -6.27
C ALA A 230 2.65 5.26 -6.55
N LEU A 231 3.47 5.93 -5.75
CA LEU A 231 3.74 7.35 -5.92
C LEU A 231 4.96 7.55 -6.81
N MET A 232 4.78 8.23 -7.93
CA MET A 232 5.86 8.58 -8.85
C MET A 232 6.31 10.02 -8.65
N MET A 233 7.61 10.25 -8.60
CA MET A 233 8.22 11.57 -8.47
C MET A 233 9.36 11.77 -9.48
N LYS A 234 9.62 13.04 -9.79
CA LYS A 234 10.78 13.47 -10.57
C LYS A 234 11.53 14.56 -9.81
N THR A 235 12.82 14.36 -9.59
CA THR A 235 13.70 15.35 -8.95
C THR A 235 14.18 16.40 -9.96
N ASP A 236 14.58 17.57 -9.48
CA ASP A 236 15.08 18.64 -10.36
C ASP A 236 16.45 18.29 -10.99
N ASP A 237 17.20 17.38 -10.38
CA ASP A 237 18.49 16.88 -10.89
C ASP A 237 18.36 15.62 -11.76
N GLY A 238 17.14 15.26 -12.14
CA GLY A 238 16.83 14.31 -13.20
C GLY A 238 16.68 12.85 -12.75
N LEU A 239 16.46 12.58 -11.46
CA LEU A 239 16.07 11.26 -11.00
C LEU A 239 14.54 11.07 -11.06
N TYR A 240 14.14 9.84 -11.29
CA TYR A 240 12.76 9.36 -11.15
C TYR A 240 12.71 8.40 -9.96
N ILE A 241 11.75 8.59 -9.07
CA ILE A 241 11.60 7.82 -7.84
C ILE A 241 10.17 7.30 -7.77
N ASN A 242 10.01 6.02 -7.46
CA ASN A 242 8.71 5.41 -7.21
C ASN A 242 8.70 4.81 -5.80
N LEU A 243 7.70 5.17 -5.00
CA LEU A 243 7.46 4.59 -3.69
C LEU A 243 6.22 3.70 -3.76
N HIS A 244 6.38 2.44 -3.34
CA HIS A 244 5.32 1.45 -3.37
C HIS A 244 5.54 0.34 -2.34
N GLU A 245 4.76 -0.72 -2.46
CA GLU A 245 4.86 -1.95 -1.66
C GLU A 245 4.78 -3.20 -2.53
N ALA A 246 5.21 -4.33 -1.99
CA ALA A 246 5.10 -5.63 -2.64
C ALA A 246 4.77 -6.72 -1.62
N ALA A 247 4.22 -7.84 -2.09
CA ALA A 247 3.79 -8.96 -1.27
C ALA A 247 2.84 -8.54 -0.13
N LEU A 248 1.78 -7.80 -0.48
CA LEU A 248 0.73 -7.42 0.45
C LEU A 248 -0.13 -8.64 0.79
N VAL A 249 0.25 -9.34 1.87
CA VAL A 249 -0.40 -10.55 2.36
C VAL A 249 -0.62 -10.42 3.86
N ASP A 250 -1.85 -10.64 4.31
CA ASP A 250 -2.26 -10.58 5.73
C ASP A 250 -1.85 -9.29 6.47
N TYR A 251 -1.92 -8.16 5.77
CA TYR A 251 -1.50 -6.86 6.27
C TYR A 251 -2.29 -5.73 5.62
N ALA A 252 -2.34 -4.56 6.24
CA ALA A 252 -3.01 -3.39 5.69
C ALA A 252 -2.22 -2.78 4.52
N CYS A 253 -2.93 -2.31 3.50
CA CYS A 253 -2.38 -1.60 2.36
C CYS A 253 -1.80 -0.25 2.80
N MET A 254 -0.68 0.13 2.18
CA MET A 254 0.04 1.36 2.48
C MET A 254 -0.36 2.48 1.52
N SER A 255 -0.83 3.58 2.06
CA SER A 255 -0.76 4.92 1.48
C SER A 255 0.36 5.73 2.16
N LEU A 256 0.55 6.96 1.76
CA LEU A 256 1.58 7.85 2.28
C LEU A 256 0.97 9.17 2.77
N ASN A 257 1.43 9.68 3.90
CA ASN A 257 1.08 11.01 4.38
C ASN A 257 2.32 11.90 4.38
N LEU A 258 2.21 13.09 3.79
CA LEU A 258 3.35 14.01 3.65
C LEU A 258 3.38 15.04 4.78
N ASP A 259 4.49 15.09 5.49
CA ASP A 259 4.90 16.31 6.20
C ASP A 259 5.44 17.30 5.15
N ASP A 260 4.57 18.19 4.71
CA ASP A 260 4.82 19.17 3.65
C ASP A 260 5.78 20.31 4.06
N LYS A 261 6.20 20.36 5.33
CA LYS A 261 7.22 21.30 5.81
C LYS A 261 8.63 20.71 5.71
N ASN A 262 8.76 19.44 6.02
CA ASN A 262 10.04 18.75 6.07
C ASN A 262 10.29 17.88 4.82
N MET A 263 9.29 17.73 3.95
CA MET A 263 9.31 16.86 2.77
C MET A 263 9.56 15.38 3.16
N VAL A 264 8.84 14.91 4.16
CA VAL A 264 8.93 13.53 4.66
C VAL A 264 7.59 12.84 4.46
N PHE A 265 7.58 11.79 3.66
CA PHE A 265 6.46 10.86 3.65
C PHE A 265 6.59 9.89 4.80
N GLU A 266 5.46 9.56 5.40
CA GLU A 266 5.32 8.48 6.36
C GLU A 266 4.22 7.53 5.89
N SER A 267 4.42 6.23 6.10
CA SER A 267 3.41 5.23 5.77
C SER A 267 2.10 5.53 6.50
N TRP A 268 1.00 5.33 5.80
CA TRP A 268 -0.35 5.49 6.34
C TRP A 268 -1.16 4.27 5.94
N LEU A 269 -1.38 3.39 6.91
CA LEU A 269 -2.03 2.11 6.65
C LEU A 269 -3.55 2.24 6.66
N THR A 270 -4.22 1.48 5.79
CA THR A 270 -5.68 1.39 5.77
C THR A 270 -6.18 0.69 7.05
N PRO A 271 -7.05 1.32 7.85
CA PRO A 271 -7.58 0.72 9.08
C PRO A 271 -8.68 -0.29 8.79
N ASP A 272 -8.88 -1.23 9.72
CA ASP A 272 -10.13 -1.97 9.81
C ASP A 272 -11.24 -1.12 10.49
N ALA A 273 -12.43 -1.70 10.68
CA ALA A 273 -13.55 -1.02 11.32
C ALA A 273 -13.31 -0.60 12.81
N LYS A 274 -12.23 -1.10 13.43
CA LYS A 274 -11.79 -0.76 14.80
C LYS A 274 -10.64 0.23 14.83
N GLY A 275 -10.11 0.59 13.67
CA GLY A 275 -8.92 1.41 13.52
C GLY A 275 -7.60 0.65 13.65
N ASP A 276 -7.62 -0.68 13.66
CA ASP A 276 -6.43 -1.52 13.72
C ASP A 276 -5.86 -1.76 12.32
N LYS A 277 -4.52 -1.91 12.22
CA LYS A 277 -3.82 -1.99 10.93
C LYS A 277 -3.26 -3.37 10.60
N GLY A 278 -3.11 -4.23 11.60
CA GLY A 278 -2.62 -5.59 11.39
C GLY A 278 -2.72 -6.45 12.65
N TYR A 279 -3.21 -7.66 12.48
CA TYR A 279 -3.30 -8.68 13.53
C TYR A 279 -2.21 -9.71 13.28
N MET A 280 -1.13 -9.62 14.05
CA MET A 280 0.10 -10.35 13.80
C MET A 280 0.27 -11.52 14.77
N GLN A 281 0.69 -12.66 14.24
CA GLN A 281 1.07 -13.83 15.04
C GLN A 281 2.41 -14.36 14.53
N THR A 282 3.41 -14.41 15.40
CA THR A 282 4.76 -14.85 15.03
C THR A 282 4.84 -16.37 14.81
N PRO A 283 5.66 -16.85 13.84
CA PRO A 283 6.50 -16.05 12.95
C PRO A 283 5.71 -15.41 11.81
N CYS A 284 5.95 -14.14 11.53
CA CYS A 284 5.28 -13.39 10.46
C CYS A 284 6.16 -12.24 9.96
N ASN A 285 5.70 -11.55 8.93
CA ASN A 285 6.39 -10.37 8.38
C ASN A 285 5.39 -9.34 7.85
N SER A 286 5.85 -8.09 7.70
CA SER A 286 5.14 -7.07 6.93
C SER A 286 5.29 -7.30 5.43
N PRO A 287 4.50 -6.63 4.57
CA PRO A 287 4.84 -6.45 3.16
C PRO A 287 6.19 -5.76 3.00
N TRP A 288 6.75 -5.85 1.79
CA TRP A 288 7.92 -5.07 1.43
C TRP A 288 7.55 -3.62 1.14
N ARG A 289 8.34 -2.70 1.63
CA ARG A 289 8.32 -1.29 1.22
C ARG A 289 9.37 -1.12 0.14
N THR A 290 9.01 -0.45 -0.97
CA THR A 290 9.89 -0.36 -2.14
C THR A 290 10.22 1.09 -2.50
N VAL A 291 11.47 1.30 -2.90
CA VAL A 291 11.97 2.56 -3.49
C VAL A 291 12.64 2.19 -4.80
N ILE A 292 11.97 2.43 -5.92
CA ILE A 292 12.55 2.24 -7.24
C ILE A 292 13.11 3.58 -7.70
N VAL A 293 14.33 3.61 -8.25
CA VAL A 293 14.98 4.84 -8.68
C VAL A 293 15.78 4.66 -9.95
N SER A 294 15.71 5.64 -10.85
CA SER A 294 16.50 5.68 -12.08
C SER A 294 16.68 7.11 -12.57
N ASP A 295 17.67 7.32 -13.41
CA ASP A 295 17.84 8.54 -14.22
C ASP A 295 17.11 8.48 -15.57
N ASP A 296 16.36 7.40 -15.82
CA ASP A 296 15.50 7.21 -16.99
C ASP A 296 14.11 6.70 -16.53
N ALA A 297 13.05 7.45 -16.84
CA ALA A 297 11.67 7.09 -16.47
C ALA A 297 11.24 5.71 -17.01
N ARG A 298 11.75 5.27 -18.14
CA ARG A 298 11.44 3.97 -18.74
C ARG A 298 11.87 2.81 -17.86
N ASN A 299 12.93 2.98 -17.09
CA ASN A 299 13.44 1.94 -16.19
C ASN A 299 12.50 1.73 -14.99
N ILE A 300 11.72 2.74 -14.59
CA ILE A 300 10.69 2.55 -13.56
C ILE A 300 9.62 1.57 -14.02
N LEU A 301 9.15 1.71 -15.29
CA LEU A 301 8.19 0.76 -15.88
C LEU A 301 8.81 -0.63 -16.10
N ALA A 302 10.09 -0.68 -16.43
CA ALA A 302 10.82 -1.92 -16.69
C ALA A 302 11.22 -2.67 -15.41
N SER A 303 11.09 -2.05 -14.23
CA SER A 303 11.46 -2.68 -12.96
C SER A 303 10.64 -3.94 -12.68
N ARG A 304 11.30 -4.96 -12.16
CA ARG A 304 10.66 -6.22 -11.73
C ARG A 304 10.79 -6.45 -10.23
N ILE A 305 11.17 -5.41 -9.48
CA ILE A 305 11.35 -5.48 -8.02
C ILE A 305 10.06 -5.97 -7.34
N THR A 306 8.90 -5.43 -7.72
CA THR A 306 7.62 -5.84 -7.15
C THR A 306 7.35 -7.33 -7.35
N LEU A 307 7.66 -7.88 -8.53
CA LEU A 307 7.51 -9.31 -8.81
C LEU A 307 8.55 -10.14 -8.04
N ASN A 308 9.80 -9.70 -8.02
CA ASN A 308 10.92 -10.39 -7.38
C ASN A 308 10.84 -10.43 -5.85
N LEU A 309 10.05 -9.54 -5.23
CA LEU A 309 9.83 -9.51 -3.77
C LEU A 309 8.63 -10.36 -3.33
N ASN A 310 7.84 -10.88 -4.27
CA ASN A 310 6.77 -11.81 -3.96
C ASN A 310 7.32 -13.24 -3.81
N GLU A 311 6.61 -14.04 -3.00
CA GLU A 311 6.92 -15.46 -2.85
C GLU A 311 6.63 -16.22 -4.16
N PRO A 312 7.31 -17.34 -4.42
CA PRO A 312 7.01 -18.19 -5.55
C PRO A 312 5.55 -18.67 -5.56
N CYS A 313 5.02 -18.94 -6.75
CA CYS A 313 3.69 -19.50 -6.92
C CYS A 313 3.55 -20.83 -6.14
N LYS A 314 2.51 -20.94 -5.31
CA LYS A 314 2.20 -22.13 -4.51
C LYS A 314 1.16 -23.06 -5.15
N ILE A 315 0.61 -22.66 -6.31
CA ILE A 315 -0.35 -23.47 -7.05
C ILE A 315 0.43 -24.51 -7.87
N GLU A 316 0.21 -25.78 -7.59
CA GLU A 316 0.95 -26.89 -8.24
C GLU A 316 0.63 -27.00 -9.74
N ASP A 317 -0.65 -26.95 -10.11
CA ASP A 317 -1.10 -26.94 -11.52
C ASP A 317 -1.67 -25.57 -11.88
N THR A 318 -0.91 -24.83 -12.69
CA THR A 318 -1.29 -23.50 -13.20
C THR A 318 -1.80 -23.55 -14.64
N SER A 319 -1.97 -24.74 -15.23
CA SER A 319 -2.35 -24.91 -16.64
C SER A 319 -3.71 -24.31 -17.00
N TRP A 320 -4.58 -24.14 -16.01
CA TRP A 320 -5.91 -23.55 -16.17
C TRP A 320 -5.93 -22.01 -16.14
N ILE A 321 -4.82 -21.38 -15.77
CA ILE A 321 -4.72 -19.90 -15.70
C ILE A 321 -4.38 -19.36 -17.08
N HIS A 322 -5.36 -18.74 -17.73
CA HIS A 322 -5.19 -18.11 -19.03
C HIS A 322 -5.65 -16.64 -18.99
N PRO A 323 -4.83 -15.68 -19.46
CA PRO A 323 -5.30 -14.33 -19.71
C PRO A 323 -6.44 -14.30 -20.71
N VAL A 324 -7.50 -13.53 -20.42
CA VAL A 324 -8.66 -13.40 -21.28
C VAL A 324 -8.93 -11.97 -21.67
N LYS A 325 -9.47 -11.75 -22.86
CA LYS A 325 -10.06 -10.47 -23.27
C LYS A 325 -11.55 -10.55 -23.02
N TYR A 326 -12.11 -9.57 -22.33
CA TYR A 326 -13.55 -9.50 -22.09
C TYR A 326 -14.12 -8.11 -22.36
N VAL A 327 -15.44 -8.07 -22.54
CA VAL A 327 -16.21 -6.83 -22.58
C VAL A 327 -17.15 -6.80 -21.38
N GLY A 328 -17.41 -5.62 -20.81
CA GLY A 328 -18.24 -5.47 -19.64
C GLY A 328 -19.52 -4.69 -19.91
N VAL A 329 -20.66 -5.19 -19.43
CA VAL A 329 -21.97 -4.51 -19.52
C VAL A 329 -21.97 -3.19 -18.75
N TRP A 330 -21.15 -3.07 -17.70
CA TRP A 330 -20.99 -1.87 -16.89
C TRP A 330 -20.65 -0.59 -17.71
N TRP A 331 -20.11 -0.71 -18.92
CA TRP A 331 -19.90 0.44 -19.81
C TRP A 331 -21.18 1.22 -20.13
N ASP A 332 -22.33 0.55 -20.21
CA ASP A 332 -23.61 1.24 -20.44
C ASP A 332 -23.94 2.15 -19.26
N MET A 333 -23.64 1.75 -18.03
CA MET A 333 -23.89 2.52 -16.82
C MET A 333 -22.89 3.68 -16.68
N ILE A 334 -21.60 3.43 -16.89
CA ILE A 334 -20.56 4.49 -16.84
C ILE A 334 -20.82 5.56 -17.90
N THR A 335 -21.30 5.19 -19.09
CA THR A 335 -21.63 6.14 -20.15
C THR A 335 -23.05 6.73 -20.05
N ASN A 336 -23.74 6.50 -18.93
CA ASN A 336 -25.13 6.98 -18.68
C ASN A 336 -26.15 6.53 -19.73
N LYS A 337 -25.91 5.39 -20.40
CA LYS A 337 -26.86 4.78 -21.33
C LYS A 337 -27.85 3.84 -20.66
N GLY A 338 -27.55 3.44 -19.45
CA GLY A 338 -28.38 2.55 -18.63
C GLY A 338 -28.16 2.75 -17.15
N THR A 339 -28.88 1.95 -16.35
CA THR A 339 -28.84 2.00 -14.90
C THR A 339 -28.36 0.69 -14.32
N TRP A 340 -27.74 0.76 -13.13
CA TRP A 340 -27.41 -0.39 -12.28
C TRP A 340 -28.68 -0.97 -11.66
N ALA A 341 -29.58 -0.09 -11.20
CA ALA A 341 -30.84 -0.46 -10.58
C ALA A 341 -31.87 -0.94 -11.61
N TYR A 342 -32.66 -1.92 -11.21
CA TYR A 342 -33.77 -2.45 -12.00
C TYR A 342 -35.00 -1.51 -11.99
N THR A 343 -35.23 -0.83 -10.85
CA THR A 343 -36.43 -0.02 -10.62
C THR A 343 -36.10 1.32 -9.96
N ASP A 344 -36.93 2.34 -10.24
CA ASP A 344 -36.87 3.65 -9.60
C ASP A 344 -37.88 3.76 -8.42
N GLU A 345 -38.66 2.68 -8.14
CA GLU A 345 -39.72 2.70 -7.13
C GLU A 345 -39.22 2.45 -5.70
N LEU A 346 -38.01 1.93 -5.54
CA LEU A 346 -37.45 1.57 -4.26
C LEU A 346 -36.44 2.60 -3.76
N PRO A 347 -36.82 3.46 -2.81
CA PRO A 347 -35.88 4.44 -2.23
C PRO A 347 -34.80 3.77 -1.37
N SER A 348 -35.04 2.55 -0.90
CA SER A 348 -34.12 1.71 -0.12
C SER A 348 -34.51 0.25 -0.26
N VAL A 349 -33.52 -0.64 -0.17
CA VAL A 349 -33.69 -2.08 -0.27
C VAL A 349 -33.23 -2.76 1.01
N LYS A 350 -33.83 -3.92 1.31
CA LYS A 350 -33.45 -4.77 2.43
C LYS A 350 -33.29 -6.21 1.93
N LEU A 351 -32.08 -6.71 2.06
CA LEU A 351 -31.70 -8.04 1.62
C LEU A 351 -32.64 -9.12 2.20
N GLY A 352 -33.15 -10.01 1.33
CA GLY A 352 -34.06 -11.09 1.71
C GLY A 352 -35.48 -10.65 2.12
N VAL A 353 -35.80 -9.35 2.01
CA VAL A 353 -37.12 -8.80 2.38
C VAL A 353 -37.79 -8.06 1.22
N THR A 354 -37.00 -7.27 0.48
CA THR A 354 -37.51 -6.51 -0.66
C THR A 354 -38.00 -7.46 -1.76
N ASP A 355 -39.25 -7.31 -2.15
CA ASP A 355 -39.91 -8.13 -3.20
C ASP A 355 -39.95 -7.37 -4.51
N TYR A 356 -39.00 -7.69 -5.38
CA TYR A 356 -38.89 -7.08 -6.72
C TYR A 356 -40.00 -7.50 -7.68
N SER A 357 -40.74 -8.57 -7.40
CA SER A 357 -41.89 -9.00 -8.22
C SER A 357 -43.04 -7.99 -8.20
N GLN A 358 -43.10 -7.13 -7.18
CA GLN A 358 -44.13 -6.11 -7.00
C GLN A 358 -43.68 -4.73 -7.60
N THR A 359 -42.49 -4.62 -8.13
CA THR A 359 -41.94 -3.38 -8.67
C THR A 359 -41.98 -3.34 -10.19
N LYS A 360 -42.06 -2.14 -10.75
CA LYS A 360 -41.96 -1.95 -12.20
C LYS A 360 -40.51 -1.72 -12.62
N PRO A 361 -40.08 -2.34 -13.73
CA PRO A 361 -38.77 -2.05 -14.29
C PRO A 361 -38.72 -0.57 -14.75
N ASN A 362 -37.58 0.09 -14.55
CA ASN A 362 -37.38 1.46 -15.06
C ASN A 362 -37.14 1.51 -16.58
N GLY A 363 -37.00 0.37 -17.23
CA GLY A 363 -36.76 0.23 -18.68
C GLY A 363 -35.35 0.66 -19.13
N LYS A 364 -34.45 0.93 -18.18
CA LYS A 364 -33.06 1.36 -18.45
C LYS A 364 -32.03 0.42 -17.84
N HIS A 365 -32.44 -0.60 -17.09
CA HIS A 365 -31.53 -1.56 -16.49
C HIS A 365 -30.70 -2.29 -17.55
N SER A 366 -29.37 -2.12 -17.52
CA SER A 366 -28.49 -2.63 -18.57
C SER A 366 -28.11 -4.08 -18.45
N ALA A 367 -28.07 -4.63 -17.23
CA ALA A 367 -27.75 -6.04 -17.02
C ALA A 367 -28.96 -6.96 -17.21
N ASN A 368 -29.81 -6.68 -18.21
CA ASN A 368 -30.93 -7.52 -18.59
C ASN A 368 -30.52 -8.59 -19.64
N THR A 369 -31.27 -9.69 -19.73
CA THR A 369 -31.01 -10.83 -20.60
C THR A 369 -30.79 -10.41 -22.06
N ALA A 370 -31.63 -9.55 -22.61
CA ALA A 370 -31.55 -9.15 -24.01
C ALA A 370 -30.28 -8.34 -24.32
N ASN A 371 -29.92 -7.40 -23.44
CA ASN A 371 -28.71 -6.62 -23.60
C ASN A 371 -27.44 -7.46 -23.42
N VAL A 372 -27.42 -8.37 -22.45
CA VAL A 372 -26.28 -9.27 -22.24
C VAL A 372 -26.05 -10.17 -23.45
N LYS A 373 -27.09 -10.69 -24.09
CA LYS A 373 -26.95 -11.41 -25.37
C LYS A 373 -26.31 -10.55 -26.44
N ARG A 374 -26.68 -9.27 -26.56
CA ARG A 374 -26.04 -8.34 -27.49
C ARG A 374 -24.55 -8.17 -27.24
N TYR A 375 -24.13 -8.13 -25.95
CA TYR A 375 -22.71 -8.10 -25.56
C TYR A 375 -21.99 -9.42 -25.90
N ILE A 376 -22.66 -10.57 -25.72
CA ILE A 376 -22.14 -11.88 -26.12
C ILE A 376 -21.92 -11.95 -27.64
N ASP A 377 -22.88 -11.49 -28.44
CA ASP A 377 -22.77 -11.44 -29.91
C ASP A 377 -21.60 -10.54 -30.33
N PHE A 378 -21.45 -9.39 -29.68
CA PHE A 378 -20.33 -8.49 -29.95
C PHE A 378 -19.00 -9.17 -29.58
N ALA A 379 -18.91 -9.78 -28.42
CA ALA A 379 -17.71 -10.48 -27.95
C ALA A 379 -17.31 -11.59 -28.94
N ALA A 380 -18.25 -12.44 -29.32
CA ALA A 380 -18.03 -13.53 -30.28
C ALA A 380 -17.56 -13.02 -31.65
N LYS A 381 -18.20 -11.96 -32.15
CA LYS A 381 -17.86 -11.36 -33.45
C LYS A 381 -16.47 -10.73 -33.48
N HIS A 382 -16.00 -10.18 -32.35
CA HIS A 382 -14.77 -9.41 -32.26
C HIS A 382 -13.63 -10.12 -31.56
N GLY A 383 -13.77 -11.42 -31.28
CA GLY A 383 -12.70 -12.25 -30.71
C GLY A 383 -12.40 -11.99 -29.24
N PHE A 384 -13.40 -11.59 -28.48
CA PHE A 384 -13.33 -11.57 -27.02
C PHE A 384 -13.69 -12.93 -26.44
N ASN A 385 -13.05 -13.32 -25.35
CA ASN A 385 -13.21 -14.64 -24.75
C ASN A 385 -14.36 -14.68 -23.73
N ALA A 386 -14.75 -13.52 -23.17
CA ALA A 386 -15.70 -13.46 -22.09
C ALA A 386 -16.54 -12.16 -22.11
N VAL A 387 -17.64 -12.18 -21.37
CA VAL A 387 -18.47 -11.02 -21.04
C VAL A 387 -18.59 -10.94 -19.52
N LEU A 388 -18.23 -9.80 -18.95
CA LEU A 388 -18.47 -9.48 -17.54
C LEU A 388 -19.84 -8.82 -17.41
N VAL A 389 -20.68 -9.37 -16.55
CA VAL A 389 -22.00 -8.82 -16.27
C VAL A 389 -22.06 -8.39 -14.82
N GLU A 390 -22.05 -7.10 -14.59
CA GLU A 390 -22.33 -6.49 -13.30
C GLU A 390 -23.75 -5.91 -13.30
N GLY A 391 -24.34 -5.72 -12.13
CA GLY A 391 -25.71 -5.20 -12.03
C GLY A 391 -26.83 -6.21 -12.26
N TRP A 392 -26.51 -7.51 -12.46
CA TRP A 392 -27.49 -8.57 -12.71
C TRP A 392 -28.26 -9.00 -11.47
N ASN A 393 -27.67 -8.86 -10.28
CA ASN A 393 -28.17 -9.27 -8.98
C ASN A 393 -28.89 -8.14 -8.26
N GLN A 394 -29.75 -8.49 -7.31
CA GLN A 394 -30.57 -7.54 -6.56
C GLN A 394 -29.74 -6.68 -5.59
N GLY A 395 -30.13 -5.41 -5.40
CA GLY A 395 -29.59 -4.51 -4.38
C GLY A 395 -28.95 -3.21 -4.86
N TRP A 396 -28.81 -3.00 -6.16
CA TRP A 396 -28.12 -1.83 -6.72
C TRP A 396 -28.84 -0.49 -6.53
N GLU A 397 -30.12 -0.50 -6.13
CA GLU A 397 -30.89 0.71 -5.83
C GLU A 397 -30.33 1.49 -4.62
N ASP A 398 -29.65 0.80 -3.72
CA ASP A 398 -29.05 1.41 -2.51
C ASP A 398 -27.54 1.54 -2.58
N TRP A 399 -26.93 1.24 -3.71
CA TRP A 399 -25.47 1.25 -3.82
C TRP A 399 -24.90 2.65 -4.07
N PHE A 400 -25.27 3.29 -5.16
CA PHE A 400 -24.63 4.54 -5.58
C PHE A 400 -25.01 5.71 -4.69
N GLY A 401 -24.01 6.36 -4.08
CA GLY A 401 -24.20 7.57 -3.24
C GLY A 401 -24.83 7.32 -1.87
N LYS A 402 -25.02 6.08 -1.44
CA LYS A 402 -25.65 5.74 -0.17
C LYS A 402 -24.74 4.98 0.80
N SER A 403 -23.66 4.37 0.34
CA SER A 403 -22.65 3.62 1.13
C SER A 403 -23.27 2.71 2.20
N LYS A 404 -24.32 1.98 1.82
CA LYS A 404 -25.08 1.13 2.74
C LYS A 404 -24.55 -0.30 2.68
N ASP A 405 -24.29 -0.88 3.84
CA ASP A 405 -23.85 -2.26 3.98
C ASP A 405 -24.98 -3.27 3.76
N TYR A 406 -24.61 -4.48 3.34
CA TYR A 406 -25.51 -5.64 3.22
C TYR A 406 -26.73 -5.44 2.31
N VAL A 407 -26.57 -4.74 1.19
CA VAL A 407 -27.65 -4.49 0.23
C VAL A 407 -27.66 -5.47 -0.94
N PHE A 408 -26.53 -6.08 -1.27
CA PHE A 408 -26.39 -6.97 -2.42
C PHE A 408 -26.74 -8.42 -2.10
N ASP A 409 -27.59 -9.01 -2.95
CA ASP A 409 -27.80 -10.44 -2.99
C ASP A 409 -27.00 -11.04 -4.15
N PHE A 410 -25.95 -11.80 -3.82
CA PHE A 410 -25.07 -12.42 -4.84
C PHE A 410 -25.61 -13.72 -5.44
N VAL A 411 -26.87 -14.08 -5.15
CA VAL A 411 -27.50 -15.31 -5.62
C VAL A 411 -28.73 -15.04 -6.47
N THR A 412 -29.53 -14.02 -6.11
CA THR A 412 -30.81 -13.76 -6.75
C THR A 412 -30.69 -12.73 -7.87
N PRO A 413 -30.98 -13.09 -9.13
CA PRO A 413 -31.00 -12.13 -10.22
C PRO A 413 -32.20 -11.19 -10.13
N TYR A 414 -32.08 -10.04 -10.82
CA TYR A 414 -33.24 -9.21 -11.10
C TYR A 414 -34.26 -9.95 -11.99
N PRO A 415 -35.56 -9.57 -11.99
CA PRO A 415 -36.60 -10.25 -12.75
C PRO A 415 -36.38 -10.29 -14.28
N ASP A 416 -35.57 -9.35 -14.82
CA ASP A 416 -35.28 -9.25 -16.26
C ASP A 416 -33.97 -9.93 -16.66
N PHE A 417 -33.26 -10.60 -15.71
CA PHE A 417 -32.04 -11.34 -16.00
C PHE A 417 -32.21 -12.83 -15.76
N ASP A 418 -32.20 -13.61 -16.84
CA ASP A 418 -32.28 -15.08 -16.82
C ASP A 418 -30.88 -15.69 -16.99
N VAL A 419 -30.30 -16.10 -15.85
CA VAL A 419 -28.95 -16.73 -15.79
C VAL A 419 -28.91 -18.01 -16.65
N GLN A 420 -29.98 -18.82 -16.62
CA GLN A 420 -30.03 -20.09 -17.35
C GLN A 420 -30.12 -19.87 -18.86
N GLU A 421 -30.85 -18.86 -19.29
CA GLU A 421 -30.94 -18.46 -20.66
C GLU A 421 -29.58 -17.94 -21.20
N ILE A 422 -28.89 -17.10 -20.43
CA ILE A 422 -27.57 -16.60 -20.77
C ILE A 422 -26.53 -17.73 -20.85
N HIS A 423 -26.60 -18.68 -19.92
CA HIS A 423 -25.71 -19.84 -19.94
C HIS A 423 -25.91 -20.71 -21.19
N ARG A 424 -27.17 -20.91 -21.63
CA ARG A 424 -27.45 -21.66 -22.86
C ARG A 424 -27.04 -20.96 -24.14
N TYR A 425 -27.21 -19.62 -24.15
CA TYR A 425 -26.87 -18.77 -25.29
C TYR A 425 -25.37 -18.74 -25.55
#